data_42ac9fcdfcaceec7eb0118602b9b688c
#
_entry.id   42ac9fcdfcaceec7eb0118602b9b688c
#
_cell.length_a   1.000
_cell.length_b   1.000
_cell.length_c   1.000
_cell.angle_alpha   90.00
_cell.angle_beta   90.00
_cell.angle_gamma   90.00
#
_symmetry.space_group_name_H-M   'P 1'
#
loop_
_entity.id
_entity.type
_entity.pdbx_description
1 polymer ?
#
loop_
_entity_poly.entity_id
_entity_poly.type
_entity_poly.pdbx_seq_one_letter_code
_entity_poly.pdbx_strand_id
1 'polypeptide(L)'
;MPQADLVLLHAPSVYDFRQKSILYGPVSDLVPSTPVFEMYPIGLTTIAEYLERHGFRVRIVNLAVRMLDSDRFDAEKLIQKLNPVAFGIDLHWMPHAHGAIEVARLCKKHHPNTPIMFGGFSSTYYHEEMIRRPEVDFVVRGDSTEVPVLNLMQHLSGHPEAPALAEIPNLTWREPDGTPQVNPITYSPDNLDHLLIDYSYVVRAVARYRDLASFVPFKGWLGYPITAALSVRGCSHGCRTCGGSASAFAALHNRRRPAYRAPEDLAQDIRNIARFSRGPVFILGDIRQAGEEYADRFLNAVRGYQGPVIVELFNAASRDFIQQLAEAMPNWTLEISLESHSEKVRAAFGRPYKNAPIEDTMRYAL
;
A
#
# COMPACT_ATOMS: atom_id res chain seq x y z
N MET A 1 -0.17 10.44 25.80
CA MET A 1 0.15 9.25 25.00
C MET A 1 1.63 9.32 24.66
N PRO A 2 2.33 8.17 24.47
CA PRO A 2 3.69 8.21 23.95
C PRO A 2 3.72 8.95 22.61
N GLN A 3 4.73 9.79 22.43
CA GLN A 3 4.85 10.63 21.24
C GLN A 3 5.38 9.79 20.07
N ALA A 4 4.76 9.88 18.91
CA ALA A 4 5.28 9.38 17.64
C ALA A 4 6.03 10.49 16.92
N ASP A 5 7.05 10.15 16.15
CA ASP A 5 7.74 11.10 15.30
C ASP A 5 6.96 11.31 14.00
N LEU A 6 6.40 10.23 13.43
CA LEU A 6 5.49 10.27 12.29
C LEU A 6 4.16 9.60 12.65
N VAL A 7 3.05 10.27 12.34
CA VAL A 7 1.71 9.67 12.41
C VAL A 7 1.18 9.51 10.99
N LEU A 8 0.97 8.26 10.57
CA LEU A 8 0.37 7.91 9.29
C LEU A 8 -1.13 7.75 9.48
N LEU A 9 -1.91 8.60 8.83
CA LEU A 9 -3.37 8.63 8.91
C LEU A 9 -3.98 8.03 7.65
N HIS A 10 -4.79 6.97 7.80
CA HIS A 10 -5.67 6.51 6.75
C HIS A 10 -7.03 7.15 6.92
N ALA A 11 -7.36 8.05 6.00
CA ALA A 11 -8.62 8.78 6.00
C ALA A 11 -9.75 7.91 5.42
N PRO A 12 -11.01 8.10 5.84
CA PRO A 12 -12.15 7.51 5.13
C PRO A 12 -12.28 8.13 3.73
N SER A 13 -12.96 7.43 2.82
CA SER A 13 -13.25 7.97 1.49
C SER A 13 -14.02 9.30 1.57
N VAL A 14 -14.96 9.39 2.46
CA VAL A 14 -15.73 10.61 2.75
C VAL A 14 -15.65 10.95 4.23
N TYR A 15 -15.16 12.12 4.57
CA TYR A 15 -15.20 12.62 5.94
C TYR A 15 -16.35 13.65 6.11
N ASP A 16 -17.33 13.51 7.00
CA ASP A 16 -17.64 12.33 7.77
C ASP A 16 -18.79 11.57 7.10
N PHE A 17 -18.53 10.37 6.57
CA PHE A 17 -19.52 9.55 5.84
C PHE A 17 -20.75 9.18 6.69
N ARG A 18 -20.66 9.26 8.02
CA ARG A 18 -21.76 9.00 8.94
C ARG A 18 -22.79 10.14 8.94
N GLN A 19 -22.42 11.32 8.44
CA GLN A 19 -23.24 12.54 8.47
C GLN A 19 -23.61 13.04 7.06
N LYS A 20 -22.76 12.75 6.05
CA LYS A 20 -23.01 13.18 4.68
C LYS A 20 -22.52 12.13 3.67
N SER A 21 -23.21 12.05 2.55
CA SER A 21 -22.77 11.33 1.36
C SER A 21 -22.31 12.32 0.29
N ILE A 22 -21.33 11.92 -0.50
CA ILE A 22 -20.80 12.68 -1.63
C ILE A 22 -20.83 11.77 -2.85
N LEU A 23 -21.29 12.29 -3.97
CA LEU A 23 -21.35 11.56 -5.22
C LEU A 23 -19.99 11.65 -5.93
N TYR A 24 -19.30 10.53 -6.05
CA TYR A 24 -18.01 10.44 -6.76
C TYR A 24 -18.07 9.62 -8.04
N GLY A 25 -19.23 9.06 -8.37
CA GLY A 25 -19.42 8.18 -9.49
C GLY A 25 -20.08 6.86 -9.10
N PRO A 26 -20.27 5.93 -10.03
CA PRO A 26 -21.19 4.79 -9.86
C PRO A 26 -20.96 3.90 -8.64
N VAL A 27 -19.75 3.79 -8.16
CA VAL A 27 -19.42 2.95 -6.98
C VAL A 27 -19.67 3.70 -5.68
N SER A 28 -19.26 4.96 -5.59
CA SER A 28 -19.40 5.78 -4.38
C SER A 28 -20.82 6.31 -4.17
N ASP A 29 -21.63 6.37 -5.23
CA ASP A 29 -23.03 6.80 -5.14
C ASP A 29 -23.91 5.81 -4.38
N LEU A 30 -23.57 4.52 -4.46
CA LEU A 30 -24.34 3.45 -3.84
C LEU A 30 -23.92 3.17 -2.39
N VAL A 31 -22.62 3.31 -2.11
CA VAL A 31 -22.06 3.01 -0.78
C VAL A 31 -20.95 4.01 -0.47
N PRO A 32 -21.21 5.08 0.29
CA PRO A 32 -20.26 6.13 0.59
C PRO A 32 -18.99 5.63 1.29
N SER A 33 -19.10 4.50 2.00
CA SER A 33 -17.97 3.86 2.64
C SER A 33 -18.24 2.36 2.81
N THR A 34 -17.35 1.53 2.32
CA THR A 34 -17.38 0.07 2.52
C THR A 34 -16.06 -0.41 3.08
N PRO A 35 -16.02 -1.57 3.77
CA PRO A 35 -14.77 -2.14 4.26
C PRO A 35 -13.70 -2.32 3.19
N VAL A 36 -14.08 -2.53 1.93
CA VAL A 36 -13.15 -2.68 0.79
C VAL A 36 -12.44 -1.37 0.46
N PHE A 37 -13.17 -0.24 0.48
CA PHE A 37 -12.58 1.07 0.19
C PHE A 37 -11.83 1.66 1.40
N GLU A 38 -12.17 1.22 2.59
CA GLU A 38 -11.59 1.76 3.84
C GLU A 38 -10.41 0.91 4.36
N MET A 39 -9.76 0.17 3.48
CA MET A 39 -8.55 -0.59 3.79
C MET A 39 -7.30 0.26 3.55
N TYR A 40 -6.45 0.41 4.56
CA TYR A 40 -5.19 1.12 4.34
C TYR A 40 -4.19 0.30 3.50
N PRO A 41 -3.40 0.97 2.64
CA PRO A 41 -2.47 0.28 1.77
C PRO A 41 -1.28 -0.31 2.53
N ILE A 42 -0.74 -1.44 2.02
CA ILE A 42 0.47 -2.09 2.56
C ILE A 42 1.67 -1.13 2.63
N GLY A 43 1.70 -0.10 1.78
CA GLY A 43 2.72 0.94 1.81
C GLY A 43 2.85 1.68 3.15
N LEU A 44 1.76 1.83 3.92
CA LEU A 44 1.86 2.40 5.26
C LEU A 44 2.66 1.51 6.20
N THR A 45 2.53 0.18 6.06
CA THR A 45 3.26 -0.77 6.90
C THR A 45 4.72 -0.87 6.52
N THR A 46 5.05 -0.82 5.22
CA THR A 46 6.45 -0.85 4.75
C THR A 46 7.20 0.43 5.15
N ILE A 47 6.56 1.59 5.03
CA ILE A 47 7.12 2.87 5.49
C ILE A 47 7.34 2.84 7.00
N ALA A 48 6.33 2.41 7.77
CA ALA A 48 6.42 2.40 9.22
C ALA A 48 7.53 1.46 9.72
N GLU A 49 7.62 0.26 9.16
CA GLU A 49 8.67 -0.70 9.49
C GLU A 49 10.06 -0.16 9.13
N TYR A 50 10.19 0.40 7.92
CA TYR A 50 11.45 0.96 7.44
C TYR A 50 11.95 2.11 8.33
N LEU A 51 11.09 3.05 8.68
CA LEU A 51 11.42 4.16 9.56
C LEU A 51 11.75 3.72 10.99
N GLU A 52 11.02 2.73 11.53
CA GLU A 52 11.32 2.18 12.87
C GLU A 52 12.73 1.57 12.93
N ARG A 53 13.18 0.89 11.88
CA ARG A 53 14.57 0.38 11.79
C ARG A 53 15.60 1.51 11.75
N HIS A 54 15.22 2.71 11.31
CA HIS A 54 16.08 3.89 11.27
C HIS A 54 15.87 4.84 12.47
N GLY A 55 15.25 4.34 13.54
CA GLY A 55 15.16 5.03 14.83
C GLY A 55 13.96 5.97 15.00
N PHE A 56 13.07 6.08 14.01
CA PHE A 56 11.85 6.87 14.14
C PHE A 56 10.70 6.05 14.74
N ARG A 57 9.90 6.68 15.57
CA ARG A 57 8.68 6.08 16.13
C ARG A 57 7.50 6.41 15.23
N VAL A 58 6.93 5.42 14.57
CA VAL A 58 5.81 5.59 13.67
C VAL A 58 4.52 5.06 14.30
N ARG A 59 3.42 5.78 14.10
CA ARG A 59 2.08 5.35 14.48
C ARG A 59 1.18 5.36 13.27
N ILE A 60 0.58 4.23 12.94
CA ILE A 60 -0.51 4.16 11.97
C ILE A 60 -1.81 4.39 12.72
N VAL A 61 -2.70 5.19 12.14
CA VAL A 61 -4.06 5.44 12.66
C VAL A 61 -5.05 5.26 11.53
N ASN A 62 -5.77 4.14 11.52
CA ASN A 62 -6.84 3.89 10.59
C ASN A 62 -8.12 4.57 11.07
N LEU A 63 -8.32 5.83 10.68
CA LEU A 63 -9.51 6.61 11.03
C LEU A 63 -10.77 5.98 10.42
N ALA A 64 -10.66 5.47 9.19
CA ALA A 64 -11.77 4.88 8.47
C ALA A 64 -12.37 3.68 9.21
N VAL A 65 -11.55 2.71 9.60
CA VAL A 65 -12.00 1.53 10.36
C VAL A 65 -12.59 1.94 11.71
N ARG A 66 -11.95 2.85 12.41
CA ARG A 66 -12.47 3.33 13.72
C ARG A 66 -13.82 4.00 13.60
N MET A 67 -14.05 4.74 12.52
CA MET A 67 -15.35 5.36 12.23
C MET A 67 -16.40 4.33 11.81
N LEU A 68 -16.01 3.25 11.10
CA LEU A 68 -16.90 2.14 10.76
C LEU A 68 -17.28 1.28 11.97
N ASP A 69 -16.38 1.16 12.95
CA ASP A 69 -16.61 0.33 14.15
C ASP A 69 -17.41 1.05 15.23
N SER A 70 -17.41 2.38 15.23
CA SER A 70 -18.08 3.14 16.27
C SER A 70 -18.59 4.50 15.80
N ASP A 71 -19.90 4.69 15.85
CA ASP A 71 -20.54 6.00 15.60
C ASP A 71 -20.13 7.07 16.62
N ARG A 72 -19.65 6.65 17.80
CA ARG A 72 -19.18 7.56 18.86
C ARG A 72 -17.70 7.95 18.70
N PHE A 73 -16.99 7.33 17.78
CA PHE A 73 -15.58 7.67 17.57
C PHE A 73 -15.44 9.07 16.97
N ASP A 74 -14.67 9.90 17.64
CA ASP A 74 -14.41 11.28 17.25
C ASP A 74 -12.96 11.38 16.74
N ALA A 75 -12.82 11.43 15.41
CA ALA A 75 -11.53 11.50 14.73
C ALA A 75 -10.82 12.85 15.03
N GLU A 76 -11.58 13.94 15.13
CA GLU A 76 -11.04 15.26 15.42
C GLU A 76 -10.43 15.31 16.84
N LYS A 77 -11.13 14.78 17.85
CA LYS A 77 -10.58 14.65 19.22
C LYS A 77 -9.35 13.76 19.29
N LEU A 78 -9.26 12.74 18.43
CA LEU A 78 -8.06 11.92 18.37
C LEU A 78 -6.91 12.73 17.80
N ILE A 79 -7.10 13.38 16.64
CA ILE A 79 -6.09 14.21 15.97
C ILE A 79 -5.58 15.30 16.92
N GLN A 80 -6.47 15.98 17.62
CA GLN A 80 -6.12 17.03 18.59
C GLN A 80 -5.12 16.58 19.68
N LYS A 81 -5.15 15.28 20.03
CA LYS A 81 -4.28 14.70 21.07
C LYS A 81 -2.94 14.19 20.53
N LEU A 82 -2.78 14.14 19.22
CA LEU A 82 -1.52 13.74 18.60
C LEU A 82 -0.56 14.93 18.59
N ASN A 83 0.74 14.63 18.64
CA ASN A 83 1.77 15.67 18.55
C ASN A 83 3.04 15.10 17.88
N PRO A 84 2.98 14.75 16.59
CA PRO A 84 4.12 14.24 15.85
C PRO A 84 5.02 15.37 15.33
N VAL A 85 6.19 15.00 14.82
CA VAL A 85 7.03 15.88 13.99
C VAL A 85 6.35 16.15 12.66
N ALA A 86 5.69 15.13 12.07
CA ALA A 86 4.92 15.27 10.84
C ALA A 86 3.71 14.32 10.81
N PHE A 87 2.67 14.69 10.06
CA PHE A 87 1.59 13.80 9.65
C PHE A 87 1.84 13.31 8.23
N GLY A 88 1.59 12.00 8.00
CA GLY A 88 1.51 11.43 6.67
C GLY A 88 0.07 11.00 6.39
N ILE A 89 -0.46 11.35 5.22
CA ILE A 89 -1.83 10.98 4.80
C ILE A 89 -1.73 10.25 3.48
N ASP A 90 -2.30 9.06 3.42
CA ASP A 90 -2.34 8.31 2.17
C ASP A 90 -3.48 8.78 1.25
N LEU A 91 -3.16 8.89 -0.02
CA LEU A 91 -4.12 9.07 -1.10
C LEU A 91 -3.73 8.15 -2.26
N HIS A 92 -3.89 6.83 -2.05
CA HIS A 92 -3.57 5.83 -3.06
C HIS A 92 -4.71 5.64 -4.06
N TRP A 93 -5.96 5.77 -3.63
CA TRP A 93 -7.14 5.72 -4.49
C TRP A 93 -7.85 7.07 -4.52
N MET A 94 -8.22 7.52 -5.72
CA MET A 94 -8.90 8.80 -5.92
C MET A 94 -10.21 8.95 -5.11
N PRO A 95 -11.03 7.90 -4.87
CA PRO A 95 -12.19 8.00 -3.98
C PRO A 95 -11.90 8.54 -2.58
N HIS A 96 -10.67 8.40 -2.07
CA HIS A 96 -10.27 8.91 -0.76
C HIS A 96 -9.92 10.41 -0.77
N ALA A 97 -9.94 11.09 -1.91
CA ALA A 97 -9.49 12.48 -2.01
C ALA A 97 -10.23 13.43 -1.06
N HIS A 98 -11.56 13.30 -0.96
CA HIS A 98 -12.33 14.15 -0.05
C HIS A 98 -11.91 13.93 1.40
N GLY A 99 -11.93 12.69 1.87
CA GLY A 99 -11.60 12.39 3.26
C GLY A 99 -10.16 12.73 3.62
N ALA A 100 -9.21 12.45 2.73
CA ALA A 100 -7.80 12.78 2.94
C ALA A 100 -7.57 14.29 3.11
N ILE A 101 -8.22 15.11 2.28
CA ILE A 101 -8.12 16.58 2.38
C ILE A 101 -8.81 17.10 3.64
N GLU A 102 -10.00 16.59 3.99
CA GLU A 102 -10.69 17.00 5.21
C GLU A 102 -9.89 16.63 6.47
N VAL A 103 -9.28 15.44 6.49
CA VAL A 103 -8.38 15.02 7.58
C VAL A 103 -7.14 15.95 7.65
N ALA A 104 -6.57 16.35 6.51
CA ALA A 104 -5.48 17.32 6.50
C ALA A 104 -5.92 18.69 7.08
N ARG A 105 -7.13 19.15 6.75
CA ARG A 105 -7.69 20.38 7.35
C ARG A 105 -7.85 20.28 8.86
N LEU A 106 -8.30 19.13 9.36
CA LEU A 106 -8.38 18.89 10.81
C LEU A 106 -6.98 18.89 11.45
N CYS A 107 -6.00 18.29 10.80
CA CYS A 107 -4.62 18.35 11.28
C CYS A 107 -4.12 19.80 11.36
N LYS A 108 -4.29 20.60 10.29
CA LYS A 108 -3.88 22.02 10.29
C LYS A 108 -4.67 22.87 11.28
N LYS A 109 -5.95 22.58 11.51
CA LYS A 109 -6.78 23.27 12.50
C LYS A 109 -6.20 23.16 13.92
N HIS A 110 -5.70 21.98 14.31
CA HIS A 110 -5.21 21.72 15.66
C HIS A 110 -3.68 21.78 15.78
N HIS A 111 -2.97 21.61 14.67
CA HIS A 111 -1.52 21.57 14.57
C HIS A 111 -1.05 22.41 13.37
N PRO A 112 -1.25 23.75 13.39
CA PRO A 112 -1.00 24.61 12.22
C PRO A 112 0.45 24.58 11.74
N ASN A 113 1.39 24.37 12.64
CA ASN A 113 2.82 24.34 12.35
C ASN A 113 3.38 22.94 12.08
N THR A 114 2.59 21.89 12.27
CA THR A 114 3.06 20.52 11.98
C THR A 114 2.94 20.22 10.48
N PRO A 115 4.04 19.83 9.83
CA PRO A 115 4.03 19.48 8.42
C PRO A 115 3.11 18.30 8.11
N ILE A 116 2.47 18.36 6.93
CA ILE A 116 1.63 17.30 6.39
C ILE A 116 2.19 16.84 5.05
N MET A 117 2.54 15.56 4.96
CA MET A 117 2.95 14.92 3.72
C MET A 117 1.85 14.00 3.18
N PHE A 118 1.63 14.04 1.87
CA PHE A 118 0.78 13.11 1.16
C PHE A 118 1.61 12.08 0.40
N GLY A 119 1.07 10.88 0.24
CA GLY A 119 1.67 9.82 -0.58
C GLY A 119 0.61 8.92 -1.20
N GLY A 120 1.03 8.03 -2.10
CA GLY A 120 0.17 7.10 -2.82
C GLY A 120 0.01 7.43 -4.30
N PHE A 121 -0.64 6.55 -5.04
CA PHE A 121 -0.71 6.63 -6.51
C PHE A 121 -1.49 7.87 -6.99
N SER A 122 -2.62 8.17 -6.37
CA SER A 122 -3.38 9.36 -6.73
C SER A 122 -2.66 10.64 -6.35
N SER A 123 -1.99 10.69 -5.20
CA SER A 123 -1.12 11.84 -4.85
C SER A 123 0.04 12.01 -5.82
N THR A 124 0.63 10.90 -6.29
CA THR A 124 1.70 10.94 -7.29
C THR A 124 1.22 11.55 -8.61
N TYR A 125 0.02 11.17 -9.06
CA TYR A 125 -0.55 11.70 -10.29
C TYR A 125 -0.95 13.17 -10.18
N TYR A 126 -1.58 13.56 -9.06
CA TYR A 126 -2.11 14.92 -8.84
C TYR A 126 -1.19 15.78 -7.95
N HIS A 127 0.13 15.52 -7.91
CA HIS A 127 1.04 16.17 -6.97
C HIS A 127 1.08 17.70 -7.12
N GLU A 128 0.93 18.22 -8.34
CA GLU A 128 0.93 19.66 -8.60
C GLU A 128 -0.33 20.35 -8.08
N GLU A 129 -1.50 19.69 -8.21
CA GLU A 129 -2.75 20.19 -7.65
C GLU A 129 -2.76 20.07 -6.14
N MET A 130 -2.23 18.96 -5.62
CA MET A 130 -2.15 18.72 -4.19
C MET A 130 -1.27 19.74 -3.47
N ILE A 131 -0.07 20.01 -4.00
CA ILE A 131 0.87 20.94 -3.35
C ILE A 131 0.37 22.39 -3.31
N ARG A 132 -0.57 22.77 -4.17
CA ARG A 132 -1.18 24.11 -4.15
C ARG A 132 -2.19 24.30 -3.05
N ARG A 133 -2.60 23.23 -2.37
CA ARG A 133 -3.52 23.30 -1.25
C ARG A 133 -2.82 23.77 0.02
N PRO A 134 -3.43 24.68 0.80
CA PRO A 134 -2.80 25.20 2.01
C PRO A 134 -2.56 24.14 3.09
N GLU A 135 -3.35 23.04 3.05
CA GLU A 135 -3.22 21.95 4.00
C GLU A 135 -2.06 20.99 3.70
N VAL A 136 -1.45 21.07 2.50
CA VAL A 136 -0.43 20.12 2.02
C VAL A 136 0.92 20.80 1.98
N ASP A 137 1.89 20.31 2.74
CA ASP A 137 3.25 20.84 2.75
C ASP A 137 4.18 20.06 1.82
N PHE A 138 3.96 18.73 1.70
CA PHE A 138 4.78 17.82 0.91
C PHE A 138 3.93 16.78 0.18
N VAL A 139 4.39 16.36 -1.00
CA VAL A 139 3.89 15.17 -1.68
C VAL A 139 5.09 14.27 -2.01
N VAL A 140 5.12 13.07 -1.42
CA VAL A 140 6.14 12.06 -1.71
C VAL A 140 5.61 11.13 -2.80
N ARG A 141 6.26 11.18 -3.97
CA ARG A 141 5.79 10.54 -5.20
C ARG A 141 6.47 9.19 -5.44
N GLY A 142 5.84 8.36 -6.24
CA GLY A 142 6.37 7.07 -6.65
C GLY A 142 5.71 5.88 -5.97
N ASP A 143 6.16 4.70 -6.32
CA ASP A 143 5.69 3.42 -5.78
C ASP A 143 6.57 2.88 -4.65
N SER A 144 7.76 3.45 -4.50
CA SER A 144 8.74 3.14 -3.46
C SER A 144 9.11 4.43 -2.76
N THR A 145 8.60 4.63 -1.55
CA THR A 145 8.71 5.92 -0.86
C THR A 145 9.39 5.82 0.51
N GLU A 146 9.87 4.64 0.90
CA GLU A 146 10.49 4.40 2.19
C GLU A 146 11.71 5.30 2.42
N VAL A 147 12.65 5.35 1.46
CA VAL A 147 13.85 6.19 1.53
C VAL A 147 13.52 7.68 1.40
N PRO A 148 12.69 8.12 0.43
CA PRO A 148 12.27 9.53 0.38
C PRO A 148 11.60 10.02 1.66
N VAL A 149 10.73 9.20 2.28
CA VAL A 149 10.08 9.56 3.56
C VAL A 149 11.10 9.60 4.69
N LEU A 150 12.06 8.65 4.75
CA LEU A 150 13.15 8.70 5.73
C LEU A 150 13.95 10.00 5.63
N ASN A 151 14.37 10.36 4.41
CA ASN A 151 15.12 11.59 4.16
C ASN A 151 14.33 12.83 4.58
N LEU A 152 13.03 12.87 4.26
CA LEU A 152 12.18 13.98 4.69
C LEU A 152 12.02 14.03 6.22
N MET A 153 11.85 12.89 6.88
CA MET A 153 11.77 12.85 8.35
C MET A 153 13.07 13.25 9.03
N GLN A 154 14.22 12.89 8.47
CA GLN A 154 15.53 13.36 8.94
C GLN A 154 15.64 14.88 8.81
N HIS A 155 15.24 15.44 7.67
CA HIS A 155 15.21 16.88 7.43
C HIS A 155 14.31 17.60 8.46
N LEU A 156 13.08 17.15 8.61
CA LEU A 156 12.09 17.76 9.52
C LEU A 156 12.47 17.64 11.00
N SER A 157 13.28 16.63 11.35
CA SER A 157 13.79 16.42 12.70
C SER A 157 15.11 17.16 12.98
N GLY A 158 15.67 17.86 12.00
CA GLY A 158 16.95 18.56 12.13
C GLY A 158 18.15 17.63 12.30
N HIS A 159 18.13 16.45 11.69
CA HIS A 159 19.26 15.53 11.73
C HIS A 159 20.49 16.16 11.04
N PRO A 160 21.70 16.09 11.62
CA PRO A 160 22.87 16.80 11.08
C PRO A 160 23.24 16.42 9.64
N GLU A 161 22.98 15.18 9.24
CA GLU A 161 23.29 14.64 7.91
C GLU A 161 22.06 14.60 7.00
N ALA A 162 20.96 15.28 7.37
CA ALA A 162 19.76 15.28 6.57
C ALA A 162 19.96 16.03 5.25
N PRO A 163 19.47 15.50 4.11
CA PRO A 163 19.53 16.18 2.84
C PRO A 163 18.66 17.45 2.86
N ALA A 164 19.02 18.44 2.06
CA ALA A 164 18.14 19.58 1.78
C ALA A 164 16.89 19.14 1.01
N LEU A 165 15.78 19.88 1.12
CA LEU A 165 14.54 19.52 0.43
C LEU A 165 14.73 19.31 -1.06
N ALA A 166 15.56 20.12 -1.70
CA ALA A 166 15.87 19.99 -3.14
C ALA A 166 16.63 18.72 -3.52
N GLU A 167 17.25 18.04 -2.55
CA GLU A 167 18.05 16.82 -2.75
C GLU A 167 17.22 15.55 -2.46
N ILE A 168 16.05 15.68 -1.81
CA ILE A 168 15.19 14.53 -1.48
C ILE A 168 14.53 14.01 -2.77
N PRO A 169 14.82 12.79 -3.22
CA PRO A 169 14.23 12.26 -4.44
C PRO A 169 12.71 12.15 -4.31
N ASN A 170 12.01 12.24 -5.43
CA ASN A 170 10.57 12.00 -5.52
C ASN A 170 9.69 13.00 -4.74
N LEU A 171 10.26 14.09 -4.22
CA LEU A 171 9.54 15.07 -3.41
C LEU A 171 8.94 16.18 -4.29
N THR A 172 7.69 16.56 -3.98
CA THR A 172 7.08 17.83 -4.38
C THR A 172 6.83 18.62 -3.11
N TRP A 173 7.27 19.88 -3.08
CA TRP A 173 7.26 20.74 -1.90
C TRP A 173 7.07 22.20 -2.27
N ARG A 174 7.00 23.11 -1.33
CA ARG A 174 6.89 24.54 -1.56
C ARG A 174 8.04 25.31 -0.93
N GLU A 175 8.56 26.28 -1.66
CA GLU A 175 9.46 27.30 -1.10
C GLU A 175 8.73 28.17 -0.08
N PRO A 176 9.46 28.92 0.77
CA PRO A 176 8.86 29.84 1.73
C PRO A 176 7.92 30.89 1.12
N ASP A 177 8.12 31.25 -0.14
CA ASP A 177 7.26 32.16 -0.88
C ASP A 177 5.99 31.51 -1.45
N GLY A 178 5.83 30.20 -1.24
CA GLY A 178 4.71 29.40 -1.73
C GLY A 178 4.90 28.79 -3.12
N THR A 179 6.05 29.03 -3.78
CA THR A 179 6.34 28.47 -5.11
C THR A 179 6.51 26.96 -5.05
N PRO A 180 5.72 26.17 -5.83
CA PRO A 180 5.91 24.73 -5.89
C PRO A 180 7.24 24.33 -6.52
N GLN A 181 7.91 23.36 -5.91
CA GLN A 181 9.13 22.72 -6.40
C GLN A 181 8.87 21.24 -6.62
N VAL A 182 9.40 20.70 -7.70
CA VAL A 182 9.18 19.31 -8.12
C VAL A 182 10.54 18.63 -8.36
N ASN A 183 11.00 17.87 -7.39
CA ASN A 183 12.23 17.09 -7.56
C ASN A 183 11.96 15.89 -8.50
N PRO A 184 12.94 15.43 -9.29
CA PRO A 184 12.75 14.31 -10.19
C PRO A 184 12.48 13.00 -9.41
N ILE A 185 11.74 12.08 -10.03
CA ILE A 185 11.59 10.70 -9.51
C ILE A 185 12.86 9.93 -9.89
N THR A 186 13.81 9.89 -8.98
CA THR A 186 15.10 9.20 -9.14
C THR A 186 15.23 7.98 -8.25
N TYR A 187 14.42 7.88 -7.18
CA TYR A 187 14.36 6.70 -6.35
C TYR A 187 13.24 5.78 -6.84
N SER A 188 13.65 4.75 -7.58
CA SER A 188 12.80 3.65 -8.07
C SER A 188 13.68 2.38 -8.08
N PRO A 189 13.84 1.71 -6.92
CA PRO A 189 14.78 0.59 -6.76
C PRO A 189 14.44 -0.58 -7.67
N ASP A 190 15.46 -1.28 -8.17
CA ASP A 190 15.32 -2.42 -9.08
C ASP A 190 14.88 -3.71 -8.38
N ASN A 191 14.96 -3.76 -7.06
CA ASN A 191 14.51 -4.88 -6.22
C ASN A 191 13.82 -4.36 -4.95
N LEU A 192 13.27 -5.27 -4.15
CA LEU A 192 12.59 -4.97 -2.89
C LEU A 192 13.35 -5.47 -1.65
N ASP A 193 14.66 -5.67 -1.75
CA ASP A 193 15.47 -6.28 -0.69
C ASP A 193 15.65 -5.36 0.53
N HIS A 194 15.41 -4.06 0.35
CA HIS A 194 15.38 -3.09 1.45
C HIS A 194 14.16 -3.23 2.36
N LEU A 195 13.11 -3.92 1.91
CA LEU A 195 11.89 -4.15 2.69
C LEU A 195 12.05 -5.32 3.66
N LEU A 196 11.36 -5.23 4.77
CA LEU A 196 11.16 -6.34 5.69
C LEU A 196 9.67 -6.42 6.02
N ILE A 197 9.06 -7.56 5.71
CA ILE A 197 7.67 -7.82 6.08
C ILE A 197 7.67 -8.63 7.36
N ASP A 198 7.78 -7.92 8.48
CA ASP A 198 7.73 -8.47 9.82
C ASP A 198 6.77 -7.64 10.68
N TYR A 199 5.69 -8.24 11.12
CA TYR A 199 4.67 -7.56 11.93
C TYR A 199 5.10 -7.34 13.40
N SER A 200 6.33 -7.65 13.77
CA SER A 200 6.83 -7.40 15.13
C SER A 200 6.78 -5.92 15.51
N TYR A 201 6.99 -5.01 14.50
CA TYR A 201 6.85 -3.58 14.73
C TYR A 201 5.40 -3.20 15.07
N VAL A 202 4.40 -3.84 14.43
CA VAL A 202 2.97 -3.62 14.75
C VAL A 202 2.70 -4.00 16.20
N VAL A 203 3.19 -5.16 16.64
CA VAL A 203 3.04 -5.60 18.05
C VAL A 203 3.66 -4.60 19.03
N ARG A 204 4.88 -4.12 18.72
CA ARG A 204 5.54 -3.08 19.54
C ARG A 204 4.76 -1.77 19.54
N ALA A 205 4.26 -1.34 18.37
CA ALA A 205 3.48 -0.11 18.23
C ALA A 205 2.12 -0.21 18.96
N VAL A 206 1.40 -1.33 18.81
CA VAL A 206 0.16 -1.59 19.54
C VAL A 206 0.39 -1.55 21.06
N ALA A 207 1.46 -2.18 21.56
CA ALA A 207 1.81 -2.15 22.97
C ALA A 207 2.16 -0.72 23.44
N ARG A 208 2.94 0.02 22.63
CA ARG A 208 3.35 1.40 22.92
C ARG A 208 2.19 2.37 22.98
N TYR A 209 1.30 2.32 21.99
CA TYR A 209 0.19 3.28 21.85
C TYR A 209 -1.11 2.79 22.49
N ARG A 210 -1.19 1.53 22.91
CA ARG A 210 -2.39 0.86 23.44
C ARG A 210 -3.58 0.98 22.50
N ASP A 211 -3.34 0.78 21.21
CA ASP A 211 -4.29 1.09 20.14
C ASP A 211 -4.24 0.03 19.02
N LEU A 212 -4.82 -1.14 19.31
CA LEU A 212 -4.93 -2.22 18.31
C LEU A 212 -5.85 -1.81 17.14
N ALA A 213 -6.95 -1.13 17.42
CA ALA A 213 -7.95 -0.80 16.40
C ALA A 213 -7.38 0.06 15.25
N SER A 214 -6.40 0.91 15.53
CA SER A 214 -5.73 1.74 14.50
C SER A 214 -4.78 0.95 13.60
N PHE A 215 -4.37 -0.25 13.99
CA PHE A 215 -3.49 -1.11 13.20
C PHE A 215 -4.25 -2.23 12.46
N VAL A 216 -5.56 -2.32 12.64
CA VAL A 216 -6.41 -3.24 11.87
C VAL A 216 -6.57 -2.68 10.46
N PRO A 217 -6.23 -3.46 9.40
CA PRO A 217 -6.23 -2.92 8.03
C PRO A 217 -7.63 -2.60 7.51
N PHE A 218 -8.64 -3.41 7.85
CA PHE A 218 -10.02 -3.21 7.43
C PHE A 218 -11.01 -3.76 8.46
N LYS A 219 -12.26 -3.32 8.39
CA LYS A 219 -13.31 -3.78 9.30
C LYS A 219 -13.56 -5.28 9.17
N GLY A 220 -13.54 -5.98 10.32
CA GLY A 220 -13.75 -7.44 10.36
C GLY A 220 -12.46 -8.26 10.21
N TRP A 221 -11.30 -7.62 10.01
CA TRP A 221 -10.02 -8.31 9.83
C TRP A 221 -9.69 -9.30 10.96
N LEU A 222 -10.01 -9.00 12.20
CA LEU A 222 -9.76 -9.92 13.33
C LEU A 222 -10.54 -11.25 13.21
N GLY A 223 -11.67 -11.27 12.49
CA GLY A 223 -12.43 -12.49 12.22
C GLY A 223 -11.87 -13.31 11.06
N TYR A 224 -11.22 -12.66 10.11
CA TYR A 224 -10.54 -13.28 8.97
C TYR A 224 -9.26 -12.50 8.65
N PRO A 225 -8.16 -12.77 9.38
CA PRO A 225 -6.97 -11.93 9.35
C PRO A 225 -6.09 -12.22 8.14
N ILE A 226 -6.62 -11.95 6.95
CA ILE A 226 -5.85 -11.97 5.70
C ILE A 226 -4.73 -10.94 5.79
N THR A 227 -3.54 -11.35 5.36
CA THR A 227 -2.36 -10.50 5.27
C THR A 227 -1.79 -10.56 3.85
N ALA A 228 -0.87 -9.66 3.53
CA ALA A 228 -0.25 -9.65 2.22
C ALA A 228 1.27 -9.81 2.33
N ALA A 229 1.83 -10.64 1.45
CA ALA A 229 3.27 -10.71 1.17
C ALA A 229 3.55 -9.95 -0.14
N LEU A 230 4.43 -8.97 -0.07
CA LEU A 230 4.75 -8.10 -1.20
C LEU A 230 5.82 -8.74 -2.08
N SER A 231 5.41 -9.41 -3.15
CA SER A 231 6.32 -10.07 -4.08
C SER A 231 6.93 -9.12 -5.11
N VAL A 232 6.18 -8.07 -5.49
CA VAL A 232 6.53 -7.20 -6.62
C VAL A 232 5.99 -5.78 -6.44
N ARG A 233 6.73 -4.80 -6.95
CA ARG A 233 6.23 -3.45 -7.29
C ARG A 233 6.42 -3.22 -8.77
N GLY A 234 5.37 -2.75 -9.44
CA GLY A 234 5.31 -2.69 -10.89
C GLY A 234 4.64 -3.92 -11.49
N CYS A 235 4.47 -3.89 -12.79
CA CYS A 235 3.85 -4.97 -13.55
C CYS A 235 4.49 -5.09 -14.93
N SER A 236 4.59 -6.31 -15.47
CA SER A 236 5.08 -6.56 -16.84
C SER A 236 3.97 -6.45 -17.89
N HIS A 237 2.70 -6.40 -17.47
CA HIS A 237 1.55 -6.32 -18.38
C HIS A 237 1.21 -4.88 -18.78
N GLY A 238 0.87 -4.69 -20.06
CA GLY A 238 0.44 -3.40 -20.65
C GLY A 238 -1.06 -3.22 -20.68
N CYS A 239 -1.79 -3.59 -19.61
CA CYS A 239 -3.25 -3.48 -19.53
C CYS A 239 -3.69 -2.02 -19.65
N ARG A 240 -4.57 -1.71 -20.63
CA ARG A 240 -4.94 -0.32 -20.95
C ARG A 240 -5.81 0.36 -19.90
N THR A 241 -6.55 -0.41 -19.12
CA THR A 241 -7.48 0.08 -18.10
C THR A 241 -6.89 0.08 -16.69
N CYS A 242 -5.65 -0.41 -16.52
CA CYS A 242 -5.04 -0.58 -15.22
C CYS A 242 -4.06 0.55 -14.90
N GLY A 243 -4.32 1.30 -13.82
CA GLY A 243 -3.39 2.30 -13.28
C GLY A 243 -2.08 1.71 -12.74
N GLY A 244 -2.00 0.36 -12.59
CA GLY A 244 -0.81 -0.41 -12.23
C GLY A 244 -0.15 -1.13 -13.42
N SER A 245 -0.47 -0.77 -14.67
CA SER A 245 0.16 -1.35 -15.86
C SER A 245 1.61 -0.91 -16.02
N ALA A 246 2.39 -1.67 -16.82
CA ALA A 246 3.77 -1.33 -17.14
C ALA A 246 3.93 0.10 -17.68
N SER A 247 2.99 0.54 -18.54
CA SER A 247 2.99 1.89 -19.09
C SER A 247 2.67 2.96 -18.03
N ALA A 248 1.73 2.69 -17.12
CA ALA A 248 1.40 3.60 -16.03
C ALA A 248 2.57 3.72 -15.04
N PHE A 249 3.19 2.61 -14.65
CA PHE A 249 4.38 2.64 -13.80
C PHE A 249 5.56 3.39 -14.45
N ALA A 250 5.79 3.19 -15.74
CA ALA A 250 6.84 3.90 -16.46
C ALA A 250 6.58 5.42 -16.51
N ALA A 251 5.33 5.82 -16.78
CA ALA A 251 4.96 7.23 -16.91
C ALA A 251 4.89 7.97 -15.57
N LEU A 252 4.36 7.33 -14.52
CA LEU A 252 4.03 8.01 -13.27
C LEU A 252 5.07 7.79 -12.17
N HIS A 253 5.78 6.66 -12.19
CA HIS A 253 6.70 6.27 -11.13
C HIS A 253 8.15 6.10 -11.61
N ASN A 254 8.43 6.43 -12.88
CA ASN A 254 9.72 6.18 -13.54
C ASN A 254 10.20 4.72 -13.41
N ARG A 255 9.27 3.78 -13.21
CA ARG A 255 9.56 2.36 -13.10
C ARG A 255 9.36 1.68 -14.46
N ARG A 256 10.45 1.35 -15.11
CA ARG A 256 10.43 0.70 -16.44
C ARG A 256 10.41 -0.82 -16.38
N ARG A 257 10.78 -1.40 -15.24
CA ARG A 257 10.76 -2.86 -14.99
C ARG A 257 10.20 -3.11 -13.61
N PRO A 258 9.44 -4.20 -13.43
CA PRO A 258 8.99 -4.59 -12.09
C PRO A 258 10.19 -4.86 -11.18
N ALA A 259 10.09 -4.46 -9.93
CA ALA A 259 11.03 -4.79 -8.87
C ALA A 259 10.46 -5.94 -8.04
N TYR A 260 11.20 -7.01 -7.93
CA TYR A 260 10.79 -8.21 -7.21
C TYR A 260 11.49 -8.31 -5.85
N ARG A 261 10.81 -8.90 -4.90
CA ARG A 261 11.38 -9.40 -3.66
C ARG A 261 12.23 -10.63 -3.98
N ALA A 262 13.40 -10.80 -3.34
CA ALA A 262 14.14 -12.04 -3.53
C ALA A 262 13.27 -13.26 -3.15
N PRO A 263 13.29 -14.37 -3.93
CA PRO A 263 12.35 -15.47 -3.71
C PRO A 263 12.46 -16.10 -2.31
N GLU A 264 13.66 -16.21 -1.79
CA GLU A 264 13.95 -16.75 -0.46
C GLU A 264 13.42 -15.81 0.64
N ASP A 265 13.59 -14.51 0.44
CA ASP A 265 13.09 -13.49 1.36
C ASP A 265 11.55 -13.43 1.35
N LEU A 266 10.92 -13.56 0.18
CA LEU A 266 9.46 -13.67 0.07
C LEU A 266 8.93 -14.89 0.86
N ALA A 267 9.59 -16.05 0.70
CA ALA A 267 9.24 -17.25 1.46
C ALA A 267 9.44 -17.05 2.99
N GLN A 268 10.48 -16.32 3.38
CA GLN A 268 10.74 -15.97 4.78
C GLN A 268 9.70 -14.96 5.30
N ASP A 269 9.30 -13.98 4.51
CA ASP A 269 8.25 -13.01 4.86
C ASP A 269 6.93 -13.74 5.17
N ILE A 270 6.53 -14.73 4.34
CA ILE A 270 5.34 -15.57 4.57
C ILE A 270 5.44 -16.29 5.93
N ARG A 271 6.60 -16.87 6.27
CA ARG A 271 6.81 -17.52 7.57
C ARG A 271 6.80 -16.53 8.73
N ASN A 272 7.35 -15.34 8.54
CA ASN A 272 7.34 -14.29 9.55
C ASN A 272 5.91 -13.81 9.84
N ILE A 273 5.12 -13.58 8.80
CA ILE A 273 3.70 -13.21 8.91
C ILE A 273 2.93 -14.27 9.72
N ALA A 274 3.16 -15.55 9.42
CA ALA A 274 2.47 -16.67 10.08
C ALA A 274 2.73 -16.77 11.59
N ARG A 275 3.75 -16.10 12.11
CA ARG A 275 3.99 -16.01 13.57
C ARG A 275 2.95 -15.11 14.27
N PHE A 276 2.37 -14.19 13.55
CA PHE A 276 1.45 -13.17 14.08
C PHE A 276 0.00 -13.36 13.62
N SER A 277 -0.20 -13.98 12.46
CA SER A 277 -1.53 -14.21 11.88
C SER A 277 -1.69 -15.67 11.49
N ARG A 278 -2.87 -16.24 11.80
CA ARG A 278 -3.27 -17.58 11.34
C ARG A 278 -4.13 -17.53 10.09
N GLY A 279 -4.45 -16.35 9.60
CA GLY A 279 -5.20 -16.15 8.37
C GLY A 279 -4.35 -16.38 7.14
N PRO A 280 -4.98 -16.37 5.96
CA PRO A 280 -4.27 -16.57 4.71
C PRO A 280 -3.29 -15.44 4.43
N VAL A 281 -2.15 -15.80 3.84
CA VAL A 281 -1.18 -14.85 3.29
C VAL A 281 -1.44 -14.72 1.80
N PHE A 282 -1.86 -13.55 1.36
CA PHE A 282 -2.04 -13.25 -0.06
C PHE A 282 -0.70 -12.82 -0.67
N ILE A 283 -0.20 -13.57 -1.62
CA ILE A 283 0.99 -13.22 -2.39
C ILE A 283 0.58 -12.24 -3.48
N LEU A 284 0.96 -10.98 -3.31
CA LEU A 284 0.59 -9.91 -4.25
C LEU A 284 1.33 -10.10 -5.59
N GLY A 285 0.56 -10.26 -6.66
CA GLY A 285 1.06 -10.41 -8.03
C GLY A 285 1.42 -11.85 -8.40
N ASP A 286 1.55 -12.07 -9.69
CA ASP A 286 1.87 -13.37 -10.26
C ASP A 286 3.40 -13.60 -10.25
N ILE A 287 3.87 -14.51 -9.40
CA ILE A 287 5.30 -14.81 -9.20
C ILE A 287 5.98 -15.28 -10.49
N ARG A 288 5.23 -15.80 -11.47
CA ARG A 288 5.76 -16.24 -12.76
C ARG A 288 6.21 -15.07 -13.65
N GLN A 289 5.78 -13.85 -13.36
CA GLN A 289 6.22 -12.65 -14.10
C GLN A 289 7.72 -12.36 -13.95
N ALA A 290 8.34 -12.84 -12.88
CA ALA A 290 9.77 -12.73 -12.64
C ALA A 290 10.60 -13.80 -13.41
N GLY A 291 9.92 -14.74 -14.08
CA GLY A 291 10.51 -15.85 -14.82
C GLY A 291 10.39 -17.19 -14.10
N GLU A 292 10.62 -18.27 -14.85
CA GLU A 292 10.50 -19.65 -14.32
C GLU A 292 11.51 -19.91 -13.20
N GLU A 293 12.76 -19.51 -13.37
CA GLU A 293 13.81 -19.66 -12.34
C GLU A 293 13.40 -19.02 -11.00
N TYR A 294 12.79 -17.82 -11.06
CA TYR A 294 12.29 -17.15 -9.85
C TYR A 294 11.19 -17.96 -9.18
N ALA A 295 10.20 -18.42 -9.97
CA ALA A 295 9.10 -19.21 -9.48
C ALA A 295 9.58 -20.53 -8.83
N ASP A 296 10.49 -21.22 -9.47
CA ASP A 296 11.09 -22.47 -8.96
C ASP A 296 11.83 -22.23 -7.64
N ARG A 297 12.66 -21.20 -7.56
CA ARG A 297 13.38 -20.83 -6.33
C ARG A 297 12.42 -20.50 -5.20
N PHE A 298 11.37 -19.73 -5.49
CA PHE A 298 10.35 -19.41 -4.49
C PHE A 298 9.63 -20.67 -3.99
N LEU A 299 9.15 -21.53 -4.91
CA LEU A 299 8.45 -22.77 -4.54
C LEU A 299 9.35 -23.70 -3.73
N ASN A 300 10.64 -23.79 -4.06
CA ASN A 300 11.59 -24.55 -3.27
C ASN A 300 11.80 -23.92 -1.88
N ALA A 301 11.94 -22.60 -1.80
CA ALA A 301 12.17 -21.88 -0.54
C ALA A 301 10.96 -21.95 0.39
N VAL A 302 9.74 -21.91 -0.14
CA VAL A 302 8.51 -21.96 0.66
C VAL A 302 8.07 -23.38 1.01
N ARG A 303 8.66 -24.39 0.39
CA ARG A 303 8.30 -25.82 0.58
C ARG A 303 8.18 -26.19 2.06
N GLY A 304 7.09 -26.90 2.36
CA GLY A 304 6.78 -27.33 3.73
C GLY A 304 6.04 -26.30 4.56
N TYR A 305 5.70 -25.13 4.00
CA TYR A 305 4.80 -24.21 4.67
C TYR A 305 3.36 -24.75 4.68
N GLN A 306 2.77 -24.89 5.88
CA GLN A 306 1.46 -25.52 6.08
C GLN A 306 0.32 -24.51 6.29
N GLY A 307 0.62 -23.22 6.38
CA GLY A 307 -0.40 -22.19 6.56
C GLY A 307 -1.19 -21.92 5.27
N PRO A 308 -2.36 -21.29 5.37
CA PRO A 308 -3.14 -20.94 4.19
C PRO A 308 -2.47 -19.82 3.39
N VAL A 309 -2.45 -19.97 2.06
CA VAL A 309 -1.88 -19.00 1.11
C VAL A 309 -2.89 -18.72 0.01
N ILE A 310 -2.98 -17.48 -0.45
CA ILE A 310 -3.70 -17.11 -1.67
C ILE A 310 -2.65 -16.76 -2.72
N VAL A 311 -2.71 -17.43 -3.85
CA VAL A 311 -1.81 -17.23 -5.00
C VAL A 311 -2.58 -16.59 -6.14
N GLU A 312 -2.09 -15.46 -6.62
CA GLU A 312 -2.68 -14.75 -7.74
C GLU A 312 -1.99 -15.14 -9.06
N LEU A 313 -2.80 -15.46 -10.08
CA LEU A 313 -2.35 -15.67 -11.44
C LEU A 313 -3.05 -14.68 -12.39
N PHE A 314 -2.30 -14.13 -13.34
CA PHE A 314 -2.84 -13.20 -14.33
C PHE A 314 -3.28 -13.86 -15.64
N ASN A 315 -2.89 -15.13 -15.84
CA ASN A 315 -3.26 -15.95 -17.01
C ASN A 315 -3.20 -17.44 -16.66
N ALA A 316 -3.45 -18.30 -17.64
CA ALA A 316 -3.36 -19.74 -17.49
C ALA A 316 -1.97 -20.19 -16.99
N ALA A 317 -1.93 -21.29 -16.25
CA ALA A 317 -0.72 -21.97 -15.80
C ALA A 317 -0.63 -23.39 -16.38
N SER A 318 0.59 -23.92 -16.49
CA SER A 318 0.78 -25.32 -16.81
C SER A 318 0.36 -26.24 -15.66
N ARG A 319 0.00 -27.48 -15.97
CA ARG A 319 -0.35 -28.48 -14.94
C ARG A 319 0.84 -28.75 -14.02
N ASP A 320 2.05 -28.79 -14.59
CA ASP A 320 3.28 -28.97 -13.80
C ASP A 320 3.48 -27.85 -12.76
N PHE A 321 3.24 -26.60 -13.15
CA PHE A 321 3.31 -25.49 -12.20
C PHE A 321 2.28 -25.61 -11.08
N ILE A 322 1.03 -25.95 -11.42
CA ILE A 322 -0.05 -26.15 -10.43
C ILE A 322 0.31 -27.29 -9.47
N GLN A 323 0.86 -28.39 -9.99
CA GLN A 323 1.32 -29.50 -9.16
C GLN A 323 2.46 -29.10 -8.22
N GLN A 324 3.49 -28.42 -8.74
CA GLN A 324 4.60 -27.93 -7.93
C GLN A 324 4.14 -26.96 -6.83
N LEU A 325 3.16 -26.11 -7.15
CA LEU A 325 2.56 -25.18 -6.18
C LEU A 325 1.86 -25.94 -5.05
N ALA A 326 1.04 -26.94 -5.40
CA ALA A 326 0.32 -27.78 -4.43
C ALA A 326 1.28 -28.60 -3.54
N GLU A 327 2.39 -29.10 -4.11
CA GLU A 327 3.43 -29.80 -3.36
C GLU A 327 4.19 -28.88 -2.41
N ALA A 328 4.44 -27.62 -2.83
CA ALA A 328 5.18 -26.65 -2.01
C ALA A 328 4.33 -26.08 -0.86
N MET A 329 3.06 -25.81 -1.13
CA MET A 329 2.10 -25.16 -0.20
C MET A 329 0.74 -25.87 -0.26
N PRO A 330 0.51 -26.94 0.50
CA PRO A 330 -0.70 -27.78 0.35
C PRO A 330 -2.01 -27.06 0.69
N ASN A 331 -1.98 -25.95 1.45
CA ASN A 331 -3.15 -25.16 1.84
C ASN A 331 -3.22 -23.86 1.03
N TRP A 332 -3.31 -23.97 -0.28
CA TRP A 332 -3.39 -22.82 -1.17
C TRP A 332 -4.78 -22.61 -1.77
N THR A 333 -5.07 -21.37 -2.10
CA THR A 333 -6.26 -20.94 -2.85
C THR A 333 -5.80 -20.20 -4.08
N LEU A 334 -6.42 -20.50 -5.23
CA LEU A 334 -6.14 -19.83 -6.49
C LEU A 334 -7.05 -18.63 -6.69
N GLU A 335 -6.45 -17.48 -6.99
CA GLU A 335 -7.12 -16.32 -7.55
C GLU A 335 -6.65 -16.09 -8.98
N ILE A 336 -7.57 -15.90 -9.93
CA ILE A 336 -7.23 -15.59 -11.33
C ILE A 336 -7.86 -14.26 -11.72
N SER A 337 -7.02 -13.26 -11.99
CA SER A 337 -7.44 -11.91 -12.39
C SER A 337 -7.68 -11.83 -13.90
N LEU A 338 -8.91 -12.09 -14.36
CA LEU A 338 -9.24 -12.25 -15.79
C LEU A 338 -9.64 -10.95 -16.52
N GLU A 339 -9.95 -9.86 -15.85
CA GLU A 339 -10.54 -8.62 -16.42
C GLU A 339 -11.94 -8.84 -17.03
N SER A 340 -12.13 -9.84 -17.88
CA SER A 340 -13.38 -10.15 -18.55
C SER A 340 -13.41 -11.60 -19.02
N HIS A 341 -14.60 -12.22 -19.02
CA HIS A 341 -14.83 -13.52 -19.68
C HIS A 341 -14.76 -13.42 -21.21
N SER A 342 -15.07 -12.28 -21.79
CA SER A 342 -15.02 -12.08 -23.23
C SER A 342 -13.57 -11.94 -23.73
N GLU A 343 -13.10 -12.90 -24.55
CA GLU A 343 -11.78 -12.85 -25.18
C GLU A 343 -11.56 -11.57 -25.99
N LYS A 344 -12.62 -11.08 -26.68
CA LYS A 344 -12.58 -9.83 -27.44
C LYS A 344 -12.33 -8.63 -26.54
N VAL A 345 -12.99 -8.57 -25.39
CA VAL A 345 -12.81 -7.49 -24.41
C VAL A 345 -11.40 -7.57 -23.80
N ARG A 346 -10.96 -8.76 -23.40
CA ARG A 346 -9.58 -8.95 -22.89
C ARG A 346 -8.52 -8.51 -23.88
N ALA A 347 -8.66 -8.90 -25.15
CA ALA A 347 -7.73 -8.49 -26.20
C ALA A 347 -7.71 -6.96 -26.37
N ALA A 348 -8.87 -6.29 -26.33
CA ALA A 348 -8.96 -4.84 -26.38
C ALA A 348 -8.29 -4.16 -25.17
N PHE A 349 -8.30 -4.81 -24.01
CA PHE A 349 -7.65 -4.32 -22.79
C PHE A 349 -6.15 -4.67 -22.70
N GLY A 350 -5.59 -5.34 -23.72
CA GLY A 350 -4.18 -5.70 -23.74
C GLY A 350 -3.85 -7.04 -23.10
N ARG A 351 -4.85 -7.91 -22.90
CA ARG A 351 -4.72 -9.29 -22.38
C ARG A 351 -5.26 -10.32 -23.37
N PRO A 352 -4.55 -10.62 -24.49
CA PRO A 352 -5.08 -11.43 -25.60
C PRO A 352 -4.97 -12.93 -25.37
N TYR A 353 -5.30 -13.44 -24.18
CA TYR A 353 -5.29 -14.88 -23.91
C TYR A 353 -6.69 -15.50 -24.03
N LYS A 354 -6.74 -16.81 -24.24
CA LYS A 354 -7.94 -17.59 -24.54
C LYS A 354 -8.59 -18.15 -23.28
N ASN A 355 -9.91 -18.44 -23.35
CA ASN A 355 -10.64 -19.03 -22.23
C ASN A 355 -10.20 -20.48 -21.97
N ALA A 356 -10.07 -21.30 -23.01
CA ALA A 356 -9.81 -22.73 -22.86
C ALA A 356 -8.58 -23.09 -21.98
N PRO A 357 -7.39 -22.46 -22.13
CA PRO A 357 -6.27 -22.69 -21.22
C PRO A 357 -6.56 -22.28 -19.77
N ILE A 358 -7.32 -21.20 -19.56
CA ILE A 358 -7.70 -20.75 -18.22
C ILE A 358 -8.66 -21.74 -17.55
N GLU A 359 -9.66 -22.18 -18.31
CA GLU A 359 -10.61 -23.20 -17.83
C GLU A 359 -9.91 -24.54 -17.52
N ASP A 360 -8.90 -24.95 -18.33
CA ASP A 360 -8.09 -26.12 -18.01
C ASP A 360 -7.29 -25.93 -16.71
N THR A 361 -6.67 -24.76 -16.53
CA THR A 361 -5.97 -24.41 -15.28
C THR A 361 -6.91 -24.51 -14.08
N MET A 362 -8.11 -23.92 -14.17
CA MET A 362 -9.09 -23.92 -13.08
C MET A 362 -9.57 -25.34 -12.77
N ARG A 363 -9.88 -26.14 -13.80
CA ARG A 363 -10.33 -27.54 -13.61
C ARG A 363 -9.26 -28.43 -13.02
N TYR A 364 -7.99 -28.18 -13.35
CA TYR A 364 -6.89 -28.96 -12.82
C TYR A 364 -6.52 -28.57 -11.39
N ALA A 365 -6.76 -27.33 -11.00
CA ALA A 365 -6.51 -26.82 -9.65
C ALA A 365 -7.59 -27.23 -8.63
N LEU A 366 -8.78 -27.65 -9.10
CA LEU A 366 -9.88 -28.18 -8.27
C LEU A 366 -9.68 -29.64 -7.91
#